data_2b67fd8a22da21ef060b03f888a8b3b6
#
_entry.id   2b67fd8a22da21ef060b03f888a8b3b6
#
_cell.length_a   1.000
_cell.length_b   1.000
_cell.length_c   1.000
_cell.angle_alpha   90.00
_cell.angle_beta   90.00
_cell.angle_gamma   90.00
#
_symmetry.space_group_name_H-M   'P 1'
#
loop_
_entity.id
_entity.type
_entity.pdbx_description
1 polymer ?
#
loop_
_entity_poly.entity_id
_entity_poly.type
_entity_poly.pdbx_seq_one_letter_code
_entity_poly.pdbx_strand_id
1 'polypeptide(L)'
;MGRDKRARVTGRKEFGRFIALPCSVIDSPAFLTLPVLARALYVDMRRQFKGANNGLIDATQTTLERLGWPRSTVRKYLPLLIERELIVQTRQGGIASMSKICCLYGFTDLDIVSVPTKQVKAQQTTHGYRQWKPP
;
A
#
# COMPACT_ATOMS: atom_id res chain seq x y z
N MET A 1 35.97 -4.38 -13.97
CA MET A 1 34.75 -3.83 -13.33
C MET A 1 34.41 -4.66 -12.10
N GLY A 2 34.40 -4.02 -10.95
CA GLY A 2 34.02 -4.69 -9.71
C GLY A 2 32.53 -4.98 -9.69
N ARG A 3 32.16 -6.22 -9.36
CA ARG A 3 30.78 -6.53 -9.04
C ARG A 3 30.37 -5.77 -7.79
N ASP A 4 29.16 -5.25 -7.79
CA ASP A 4 28.61 -4.58 -6.63
C ASP A 4 28.56 -5.56 -5.45
N LYS A 5 29.52 -5.41 -4.52
CA LYS A 5 29.63 -6.28 -3.35
C LYS A 5 28.36 -6.26 -2.49
N ARG A 6 27.68 -5.11 -2.43
CA ARG A 6 26.45 -4.97 -1.66
C ARG A 6 25.30 -5.79 -2.23
N ALA A 7 25.13 -5.76 -3.55
CA ALA A 7 24.12 -6.58 -4.21
C ALA A 7 24.40 -8.07 -4.02
N ARG A 8 25.68 -8.43 -4.03
CA ARG A 8 26.14 -9.81 -3.83
C ARG A 8 25.81 -10.32 -2.42
N VAL A 9 26.04 -9.49 -1.40
CA VAL A 9 25.75 -9.84 -0.01
C VAL A 9 24.25 -9.88 0.27
N THR A 10 23.48 -8.93 -0.29
CA THR A 10 22.04 -8.84 -0.07
C THR A 10 21.22 -9.72 -1.01
N GLY A 11 21.82 -10.24 -2.09
CA GLY A 11 21.12 -11.04 -3.09
C GLY A 11 20.10 -10.27 -3.93
N ARG A 12 20.02 -8.94 -3.81
CA ARG A 12 18.97 -8.13 -4.44
C ARG A 12 18.91 -8.26 -5.95
N LYS A 13 20.06 -8.35 -6.62
CA LYS A 13 20.10 -8.52 -8.07
C LYS A 13 19.71 -9.91 -8.51
N GLU A 14 19.99 -10.91 -7.68
CA GLU A 14 19.73 -12.32 -7.98
C GLU A 14 18.24 -12.65 -7.84
N PHE A 15 17.57 -12.04 -6.84
CA PHE A 15 16.16 -12.29 -6.58
C PHE A 15 15.20 -11.44 -7.43
N GLY A 16 15.73 -10.48 -8.21
CA GLY A 16 14.91 -9.60 -9.02
C GLY A 16 14.08 -8.65 -8.16
N ARG A 17 12.81 -8.46 -8.56
CA ARG A 17 11.90 -7.55 -7.86
C ARG A 17 11.47 -8.15 -6.52
N PHE A 18 11.41 -7.33 -5.49
CA PHE A 18 10.96 -7.74 -4.16
C PHE A 18 10.08 -6.65 -3.53
N ILE A 19 9.34 -7.02 -2.49
CA ILE A 19 8.50 -6.09 -1.72
C ILE A 19 9.29 -5.67 -0.48
N ALA A 20 9.51 -4.37 -0.32
CA ALA A 20 10.12 -3.83 0.90
C ALA A 20 9.03 -3.54 1.94
N LEU A 21 9.09 -4.25 3.05
CA LEU A 21 8.19 -4.07 4.19
C LEU A 21 9.04 -3.66 5.40
N PRO A 22 9.05 -2.37 5.77
CA PRO A 22 9.84 -1.93 6.92
C PRO A 22 9.40 -2.64 8.20
N CYS A 23 10.36 -3.11 8.99
CA CYS A 23 10.06 -3.74 10.27
C CYS A 23 9.25 -2.82 11.19
N SER A 24 9.52 -1.52 11.15
CA SER A 24 8.77 -0.54 11.93
C SER A 24 7.27 -0.57 11.64
N VAL A 25 6.86 -0.94 10.43
CA VAL A 25 5.46 -1.09 10.05
C VAL A 25 4.91 -2.42 10.51
N ILE A 26 5.55 -3.52 10.11
CA ILE A 26 5.02 -4.87 10.37
C ILE A 26 5.12 -5.29 11.83
N ASP A 27 5.99 -4.64 12.61
CA ASP A 27 6.10 -4.89 14.06
C ASP A 27 5.23 -3.93 14.87
N SER A 28 4.54 -2.99 14.25
CA SER A 28 3.67 -2.05 14.95
C SER A 28 2.42 -2.74 15.50
N PRO A 29 1.87 -2.27 16.63
CA PRO A 29 0.60 -2.80 17.14
C PRO A 29 -0.53 -2.71 16.12
N ALA A 30 -0.52 -1.66 15.28
CA ALA A 30 -1.52 -1.49 14.22
C ALA A 30 -1.54 -2.67 13.24
N PHE A 31 -0.36 -3.20 12.91
CA PHE A 31 -0.24 -4.32 11.98
C PHE A 31 -0.39 -5.67 12.69
N LEU A 32 0.28 -5.84 13.83
CA LEU A 32 0.31 -7.13 14.54
C LEU A 32 -1.05 -7.60 15.04
N THR A 33 -1.94 -6.66 15.35
CA THR A 33 -3.28 -6.99 15.83
C THR A 33 -4.33 -7.08 14.72
N LEU A 34 -3.91 -6.95 13.45
CA LEU A 34 -4.80 -7.16 12.32
C LEU A 34 -5.22 -8.63 12.20
N PRO A 35 -6.43 -8.89 11.74
CA PRO A 35 -6.77 -10.23 11.25
C PRO A 35 -5.79 -10.67 10.15
N VAL A 36 -5.52 -11.96 10.07
CA VAL A 36 -4.52 -12.51 9.13
C VAL A 36 -4.82 -12.09 7.68
N LEU A 37 -6.10 -12.12 7.29
CA LEU A 37 -6.47 -11.72 5.93
C LEU A 37 -6.23 -10.23 5.67
N ALA A 38 -6.39 -9.38 6.68
CA ALA A 38 -6.09 -7.96 6.54
C ALA A 38 -4.58 -7.71 6.34
N ARG A 39 -3.73 -8.48 7.04
CA ARG A 39 -2.28 -8.44 6.81
C ARG A 39 -1.93 -8.87 5.39
N ALA A 40 -2.54 -9.94 4.91
CA ALA A 40 -2.32 -10.43 3.56
C ALA A 40 -2.77 -9.40 2.52
N LEU A 41 -3.90 -8.73 2.75
CA LEU A 41 -4.39 -7.67 1.88
C LEU A 41 -3.39 -6.52 1.81
N TYR A 42 -2.86 -6.09 2.94
CA TYR A 42 -1.83 -5.04 2.97
C TYR A 42 -0.61 -5.42 2.13
N VAL A 43 -0.12 -6.65 2.25
CA VAL A 43 1.03 -7.13 1.48
C VAL A 43 0.69 -7.13 -0.02
N ASP A 44 -0.49 -7.59 -0.39
CA ASP A 44 -0.88 -7.64 -1.81
C ASP A 44 -1.08 -6.23 -2.39
N MET A 45 -1.55 -5.29 -1.60
CA MET A 45 -1.57 -3.89 -2.02
C MET A 45 -0.15 -3.33 -2.17
N ARG A 46 0.76 -3.70 -1.27
CA ARG A 46 2.15 -3.25 -1.32
C ARG A 46 2.90 -3.75 -2.56
N ARG A 47 2.44 -4.84 -3.19
CA ARG A 47 2.98 -5.33 -4.46
C ARG A 47 2.94 -4.29 -5.57
N GLN A 48 1.98 -3.36 -5.51
CA GLN A 48 1.81 -2.33 -6.54
C GLN A 48 2.85 -1.22 -6.44
N PHE A 49 3.51 -1.08 -5.30
CA PHE A 49 4.48 -0.01 -5.10
C PHE A 49 5.77 -0.29 -5.89
N LYS A 50 6.17 0.67 -6.73
CA LYS A 50 7.31 0.54 -7.63
C LYS A 50 8.39 1.61 -7.38
N GLY A 51 8.37 2.27 -6.23
CA GLY A 51 9.37 3.26 -5.83
C GLY A 51 8.92 4.70 -5.97
N ALA A 52 8.03 5.02 -6.90
CA ALA A 52 7.59 6.40 -7.16
C ALA A 52 6.07 6.57 -7.25
N ASN A 53 5.30 5.51 -7.10
CA ASN A 53 3.85 5.53 -7.31
C ASN A 53 3.03 5.44 -6.01
N ASN A 54 3.60 5.84 -4.88
CA ASN A 54 2.81 5.88 -3.65
C ASN A 54 1.70 6.94 -3.79
N GLY A 55 0.49 6.56 -3.41
CA GLY A 55 -0.69 7.37 -3.64
C GLY A 55 -1.51 6.92 -4.85
N LEU A 56 -0.97 6.07 -5.71
CA LEU A 56 -1.66 5.52 -6.88
C LEU A 56 -1.98 4.03 -6.72
N ILE A 57 -2.03 3.55 -5.49
CA ILE A 57 -2.33 2.16 -5.18
C ILE A 57 -3.85 1.98 -5.24
N ASP A 58 -4.31 0.96 -5.94
CA ASP A 58 -5.73 0.68 -6.02
C ASP A 58 -6.11 -0.62 -5.29
N ALA A 59 -7.38 -0.75 -4.97
CA ALA A 59 -7.96 -1.96 -4.38
C ALA A 59 -9.16 -2.41 -5.22
N THR A 60 -9.06 -2.22 -6.53
CA THR A 60 -10.14 -2.59 -7.45
C THR A 60 -10.27 -4.10 -7.56
N GLN A 61 -11.47 -4.52 -7.94
CA GLN A 61 -11.74 -5.93 -8.19
C GLN A 61 -10.80 -6.49 -9.26
N THR A 62 -10.56 -5.74 -10.33
CA THR A 62 -9.68 -6.18 -11.42
C THR A 62 -8.26 -6.49 -10.92
N THR A 63 -7.71 -5.62 -10.07
CA THR A 63 -6.36 -5.80 -9.55
C THR A 63 -6.27 -6.92 -8.52
N LEU A 64 -7.20 -6.97 -7.57
CA LEU A 64 -7.13 -7.91 -6.45
C LEU A 64 -7.73 -9.28 -6.77
N GLU A 65 -8.73 -9.35 -7.64
CA GLU A 65 -9.31 -10.62 -8.05
C GLU A 65 -8.27 -11.54 -8.70
N ARG A 66 -7.38 -10.95 -9.48
CA ARG A 66 -6.27 -11.68 -10.10
C ARG A 66 -5.36 -12.35 -9.06
N LEU A 67 -5.31 -11.81 -7.86
CA LEU A 67 -4.54 -12.35 -6.73
C LEU A 67 -5.38 -13.26 -5.82
N GLY A 68 -6.60 -13.56 -6.23
CA GLY A 68 -7.47 -14.47 -5.49
C GLY A 68 -8.36 -13.82 -4.45
N TRP A 69 -8.49 -12.49 -4.45
CA TRP A 69 -9.28 -11.78 -3.44
C TRP A 69 -10.75 -11.69 -3.81
N PRO A 70 -11.66 -12.30 -3.01
CA PRO A 70 -13.08 -12.04 -3.18
C PRO A 70 -13.43 -10.58 -2.83
N ARG A 71 -14.35 -10.00 -3.58
CA ARG A 71 -14.78 -8.61 -3.38
C ARG A 71 -15.29 -8.34 -1.96
N SER A 72 -16.06 -9.27 -1.40
CA SER A 72 -16.60 -9.14 -0.05
C SER A 72 -15.50 -9.10 1.02
N THR A 73 -14.43 -9.87 0.82
CA THR A 73 -13.30 -9.92 1.74
C THR A 73 -12.54 -8.61 1.73
N VAL A 74 -12.31 -8.03 0.55
CA VAL A 74 -11.65 -6.72 0.42
C VAL A 74 -12.50 -5.64 1.10
N ARG A 75 -13.81 -5.63 0.88
CA ARG A 75 -14.73 -4.66 1.52
C ARG A 75 -14.70 -4.75 3.04
N LYS A 76 -14.48 -5.95 3.58
CA LYS A 76 -14.43 -6.16 5.01
C LYS A 76 -13.13 -5.64 5.63
N TYR A 77 -12.00 -5.87 4.99
CA TYR A 77 -10.68 -5.63 5.60
C TYR A 77 -10.00 -4.33 5.17
N LEU A 78 -10.33 -3.79 4.00
CA LEU A 78 -9.77 -2.52 3.56
C LEU A 78 -10.02 -1.37 4.55
N PRO A 79 -11.24 -1.21 5.11
CA PRO A 79 -11.48 -0.16 6.10
C PRO A 79 -10.61 -0.28 7.35
N LEU A 80 -10.23 -1.49 7.75
CA LEU A 80 -9.35 -1.69 8.90
C LEU A 80 -7.96 -1.12 8.65
N LEU A 81 -7.44 -1.27 7.43
CA LEU A 81 -6.13 -0.73 7.07
C LEU A 81 -6.15 0.80 7.12
N ILE A 82 -7.26 1.41 6.72
CA ILE A 82 -7.44 2.88 6.77
C ILE A 82 -7.58 3.35 8.22
N GLU A 83 -8.41 2.69 9.01
CA GLU A 83 -8.63 3.03 10.42
C GLU A 83 -7.33 3.00 11.22
N ARG A 84 -6.47 2.01 10.95
CA ARG A 84 -5.20 1.87 11.64
C ARG A 84 -4.09 2.75 11.07
N GLU A 85 -4.42 3.58 10.10
CA GLU A 85 -3.52 4.53 9.47
C GLU A 85 -2.27 3.89 8.85
N LEU A 86 -2.43 2.64 8.41
CA LEU A 86 -1.41 1.96 7.61
C LEU A 86 -1.46 2.43 6.16
N ILE A 87 -2.66 2.76 5.68
CA ILE A 87 -2.87 3.38 4.38
C ILE A 87 -3.79 4.60 4.53
N VAL A 88 -3.75 5.47 3.54
CA VAL A 88 -4.62 6.64 3.45
C VAL A 88 -5.25 6.69 2.07
N GLN A 89 -6.50 7.11 2.00
CA GLN A 89 -7.18 7.30 0.72
C GLN A 89 -6.69 8.61 0.10
N THR A 90 -6.16 8.54 -1.12
CA THR A 90 -5.61 9.69 -1.83
C THR A 90 -6.57 10.25 -2.87
N ARG A 91 -7.51 9.44 -3.34
CA ARG A 91 -8.56 9.88 -4.27
C ARG A 91 -9.85 9.13 -3.99
N GLN A 92 -10.94 9.90 -3.90
CA GLN A 92 -12.29 9.34 -3.81
C GLN A 92 -12.70 8.78 -5.17
N GLY A 93 -13.23 7.55 -5.20
CA GLY A 93 -13.80 6.98 -6.40
C GLY A 93 -15.19 7.56 -6.70
N GLY A 94 -15.64 7.33 -7.91
CA GLY A 94 -16.96 7.79 -8.34
C GLY A 94 -17.06 7.88 -9.86
N ILE A 95 -17.90 8.78 -10.33
CA ILE A 95 -18.07 9.05 -11.76
C ILE A 95 -17.53 10.45 -12.04
N ALA A 96 -16.58 10.56 -12.97
CA ALA A 96 -16.04 11.84 -13.42
C ALA A 96 -16.03 11.87 -14.94
N SER A 97 -16.53 12.96 -15.54
CA SER A 97 -16.59 13.13 -17.00
C SER A 97 -17.16 11.90 -17.71
N MET A 98 -18.26 11.36 -17.20
CA MET A 98 -18.97 10.17 -17.70
C MET A 98 -18.14 8.88 -17.61
N SER A 99 -16.98 8.90 -16.94
CA SER A 99 -16.15 7.71 -16.72
C SER A 99 -16.13 7.34 -15.25
N LYS A 100 -16.16 6.04 -14.97
CA LYS A 100 -16.01 5.52 -13.62
C LYS A 100 -14.53 5.57 -13.22
N ILE A 101 -14.24 6.18 -12.08
CA ILE A 101 -12.89 6.23 -11.52
C ILE A 101 -12.84 5.45 -10.22
N CYS A 102 -11.70 4.81 -9.94
CA CYS A 102 -11.51 4.04 -8.71
C CYS A 102 -10.96 4.91 -7.58
N CYS A 103 -11.17 4.48 -6.34
CA CYS A 103 -10.44 5.04 -5.20
C CYS A 103 -8.96 4.72 -5.33
N LEU A 104 -8.11 5.63 -4.87
CA LEU A 104 -6.67 5.41 -4.80
C LEU A 104 -6.19 5.56 -3.36
N TYR A 105 -5.11 4.89 -3.05
CA TYR A 105 -4.55 4.81 -1.70
C TYR A 105 -3.04 5.02 -1.73
N GLY A 106 -2.48 5.35 -0.59
CA GLY A 106 -1.05 5.45 -0.38
C GLY A 106 -0.67 4.87 0.98
N PHE A 107 0.58 4.47 1.11
CA PHE A 107 1.14 3.97 2.37
C PHE A 107 1.64 5.13 3.20
N THR A 108 1.37 5.10 4.50
CA THR A 108 1.67 6.21 5.41
C THR A 108 3.14 6.27 5.83
N ASP A 109 3.92 5.25 5.52
CA ASP A 109 5.36 5.24 5.78
C ASP A 109 6.20 5.83 4.63
N LEU A 110 5.55 6.28 3.57
CA LEU A 110 6.20 6.82 2.37
C LEU A 110 5.54 8.13 1.95
N ASP A 111 6.33 9.02 1.36
CA ASP A 111 5.80 10.26 0.81
C ASP A 111 4.91 9.98 -0.41
N ILE A 112 3.87 10.78 -0.56
CA ILE A 112 2.96 10.74 -1.71
C ILE A 112 3.30 11.94 -2.60
N VAL A 113 3.62 11.64 -3.87
CA VAL A 113 3.93 12.66 -4.87
C VAL A 113 2.65 13.13 -5.54
N SER A 114 2.57 14.44 -5.81
CA SER A 114 1.42 15.00 -6.51
C SER A 114 1.32 14.45 -7.94
N VAL A 115 0.13 14.01 -8.31
CA VAL A 115 -0.19 13.58 -9.69
C VAL A 115 -1.50 14.27 -10.08
N PRO A 116 -1.43 15.53 -10.57
CA PRO A 116 -2.64 16.32 -10.84
C PRO A 116 -3.58 15.66 -11.85
N THR A 117 -3.05 14.96 -12.85
CA THR A 117 -3.86 14.28 -13.87
C THR A 117 -4.72 13.16 -13.27
N LYS A 118 -4.33 12.64 -12.10
CA LYS A 118 -5.07 11.60 -11.38
C LYS A 118 -5.73 12.14 -10.10
N GLN A 119 -5.72 13.46 -9.92
CA GLN A 119 -6.34 14.13 -8.76
C GLN A 119 -5.73 13.69 -7.42
N VAL A 120 -4.45 13.37 -7.41
CA VAL A 120 -3.72 13.00 -6.20
C VAL A 120 -2.85 14.16 -5.76
N LYS A 121 -3.00 14.58 -4.50
CA LYS A 121 -2.22 15.66 -3.90
C LYS A 121 -1.00 15.08 -3.17
N ALA A 122 0.10 15.85 -3.17
CA ALA A 122 1.28 15.48 -2.41
C ALA A 122 0.97 15.45 -0.91
N GLN A 123 1.53 14.46 -0.23
CA GLN A 123 1.45 14.33 1.23
C GLN A 123 2.78 13.80 1.76
N GLN A 124 3.22 14.36 2.88
CA GLN A 124 4.40 13.83 3.56
C GLN A 124 4.03 12.57 4.34
N THR A 125 5.03 11.75 4.65
CA THR A 125 4.83 10.59 5.50
C THR A 125 4.24 11.01 6.83
N THR A 126 3.14 10.36 7.23
CA THR A 126 2.49 10.63 8.50
C THR A 126 2.91 9.63 9.57
N HIS A 127 3.30 8.42 9.17
CA HIS A 127 3.54 7.29 10.07
C HIS A 127 2.42 7.11 11.10
N GLY A 128 1.17 7.34 10.68
CA GLY A 128 0.01 7.34 11.58
C GLY A 128 -0.18 6.02 12.32
N TYR A 129 0.26 4.92 11.72
CA TYR A 129 0.19 3.60 12.35
C TYR A 129 0.96 3.53 13.68
N ARG A 130 1.96 4.39 13.91
CA ARG A 130 2.73 4.42 15.15
C ARG A 130 1.92 4.92 16.34
N GLN A 131 0.92 5.75 16.07
CA GLN A 131 0.06 6.36 17.08
C GLN A 131 -1.18 5.53 17.37
N TRP A 132 -1.48 4.58 16.51
CA TRP A 132 -2.64 3.72 16.69
C TRP A 132 -2.44 2.79 17.89
N LYS A 133 -3.46 2.72 18.74
CA LYS A 133 -3.49 1.85 19.90
C LYS A 133 -4.78 1.02 19.88
N PRO A 134 -4.73 -0.25 20.34
CA PRO A 134 -5.95 -1.03 20.47
C PRO A 134 -6.91 -0.37 21.46
N PRO A 135 -8.23 -0.47 21.19
CA PRO A 135 -9.25 0.09 22.07
C PRO A 135 -9.28 -0.62 23.43
#